data_bf71f2784eb04576fb2533368f89e1ec
#
_entry.id   bf71f2784eb04576fb2533368f89e1ec
#
_cell.length_a   1.000
_cell.length_b   1.000
_cell.length_c   1.000
_cell.angle_alpha   90.00
_cell.angle_beta   90.00
_cell.angle_gamma   90.00
#
_symmetry.space_group_name_H-M   'P 1'
#
loop_
_entity.id
_entity.type
_entity.pdbx_description
1 polymer ?
#
loop_
_entity_poly.entity_id
_entity_poly.type
_entity_poly.pdbx_seq_one_letter_code
_entity_poly.pdbx_strand_id
1 'polypeptide(L)'
;MLINGQVSEAQDRSQGRSMVISRGGIVAAESPLAAQAGVRILEHGGNAVDAAIATNAMMGVVEPMMNGIGGDLFAIVYDAKANKLYGINASGWAPKGLTIEYLQKQGIRSMPQQGVNAITVPGAVDGWQKLADKFGRKKLAEDLAPAIRTAQDGFPVPEWTAAYWATEVDYLRTDETATATYLPGDRAPKVGEIFRNPDLAWSLQQIAQHGREAFYKGEIAAKIVDSMKRHGGTMTAQDLSEYSSELVEPISVTYRDWTVYELPPNVQGMAALEMLNIMETFPLGQKDWGPGSTNALHTMIEAKKLAYADLVKYIGDPRKQKLPVVTLLSKE
;
A
#
# COMPACT_ATOMS: atom_id res chain seq x y z
N MET A 1 22.18 51.30 15.49
CA MET A 1 21.04 50.65 16.17
C MET A 1 20.95 49.22 15.68
N LEU A 2 21.59 48.30 16.42
CA LEU A 2 21.58 46.87 16.06
C LEU A 2 20.27 46.30 16.60
N ILE A 3 19.39 45.88 15.70
CA ILE A 3 18.17 45.15 16.05
C ILE A 3 18.62 43.73 16.40
N ASN A 4 18.68 43.44 17.69
CA ASN A 4 18.73 42.07 18.17
C ASN A 4 17.41 41.35 17.80
N GLY A 5 17.34 40.82 16.61
CA GLY A 5 16.26 39.90 16.25
C GLY A 5 16.44 38.58 17.01
N GLN A 6 15.55 38.30 17.95
CA GLN A 6 15.39 36.95 18.44
C GLN A 6 15.05 36.07 17.23
N VAL A 7 15.95 35.15 16.89
CA VAL A 7 15.68 34.12 15.90
C VAL A 7 14.61 33.25 16.54
N SER A 8 13.37 33.32 16.05
CA SER A 8 12.31 32.46 16.53
C SER A 8 12.61 30.99 16.11
N GLU A 9 12.22 30.03 16.90
CA GLU A 9 12.34 28.60 16.57
C GLU A 9 11.72 28.26 15.19
N ALA A 10 10.79 29.08 14.71
CA ALA A 10 10.20 28.99 13.37
C ALA A 10 11.20 29.25 12.22
N GLN A 11 12.43 29.71 12.51
CA GLN A 11 13.48 29.92 11.51
C GLN A 11 14.51 28.79 11.43
N ASP A 12 14.33 27.70 12.21
CA ASP A 12 15.12 26.49 12.03
C ASP A 12 14.79 25.88 10.67
N ARG A 13 15.75 25.96 9.74
CA ARG A 13 15.65 25.41 8.38
C ARG A 13 16.30 24.04 8.24
N SER A 14 16.57 23.36 9.32
CA SER A 14 17.12 21.98 9.30
C SER A 14 16.18 21.01 8.57
N GLN A 15 14.88 21.28 8.54
CA GLN A 15 13.86 20.50 7.84
C GLN A 15 13.84 20.73 6.31
N GLY A 16 14.57 21.69 5.76
CA GLY A 16 14.66 21.96 4.33
C GLY A 16 13.44 22.58 3.65
N ARG A 17 12.25 22.56 4.26
CA ARG A 17 11.01 23.18 3.73
C ARG A 17 10.06 23.63 4.84
N SER A 18 9.16 24.56 4.50
CA SER A 18 8.09 24.98 5.42
C SER A 18 7.04 23.88 5.60
N MET A 19 6.42 23.87 6.77
CA MET A 19 5.24 23.04 7.04
C MET A 19 4.10 23.43 6.10
N VAL A 20 3.42 22.41 5.55
CA VAL A 20 2.22 22.62 4.74
C VAL A 20 1.01 22.83 5.65
N ILE A 21 0.33 23.96 5.47
CA ILE A 21 -0.90 24.31 6.20
C ILE A 21 -2.00 24.54 5.17
N SER A 22 -3.16 23.91 5.35
CA SER A 22 -4.29 24.03 4.45
C SER A 22 -5.61 24.15 5.21
N ARG A 23 -6.55 24.91 4.62
CA ARG A 23 -7.93 25.01 5.11
C ARG A 23 -8.87 23.98 4.48
N GLY A 24 -8.48 23.41 3.34
CA GLY A 24 -9.35 22.54 2.54
C GLY A 24 -9.04 21.05 2.67
N GLY A 25 -7.98 20.71 3.37
CA GLY A 25 -7.48 19.34 3.50
C GLY A 25 -6.05 19.21 3.00
N ILE A 26 -5.43 18.07 3.31
CA ILE A 26 -4.05 17.74 2.93
C ILE A 26 -4.02 16.33 2.38
N VAL A 27 -3.24 16.14 1.33
CA VAL A 27 -2.89 14.83 0.78
C VAL A 27 -1.39 14.66 0.86
N ALA A 28 -0.94 13.57 1.43
CA ALA A 28 0.47 13.18 1.48
C ALA A 28 0.66 11.85 0.75
N ALA A 29 1.60 11.81 -0.17
CA ALA A 29 2.00 10.62 -0.89
C ALA A 29 3.48 10.72 -1.25
N GLU A 30 4.13 9.61 -1.55
CA GLU A 30 5.52 9.58 -1.98
C GLU A 30 5.70 10.39 -3.27
N SER A 31 4.82 10.17 -4.26
CA SER A 31 4.86 10.93 -5.51
C SER A 31 4.07 12.25 -5.41
N PRO A 32 4.69 13.40 -5.75
CA PRO A 32 3.99 14.66 -5.90
C PRO A 32 2.83 14.63 -6.90
N LEU A 33 2.96 13.86 -7.99
CA LEU A 33 1.88 13.68 -8.97
C LEU A 33 0.66 12.98 -8.37
N ALA A 34 0.90 11.99 -7.52
CA ALA A 34 -0.17 11.30 -6.81
C ALA A 34 -0.83 12.21 -5.76
N ALA A 35 -0.05 12.96 -4.99
CA ALA A 35 -0.59 13.94 -4.05
C ALA A 35 -1.44 15.01 -4.76
N GLN A 36 -1.00 15.50 -5.92
CA GLN A 36 -1.77 16.45 -6.74
C GLN A 36 -3.10 15.87 -7.23
N ALA A 37 -3.13 14.59 -7.61
CA ALA A 37 -4.38 13.93 -8.01
C ALA A 37 -5.41 13.96 -6.86
N GLY A 38 -4.99 13.59 -5.64
CA GLY A 38 -5.85 13.64 -4.47
C GLY A 38 -6.31 15.06 -4.10
N VAL A 39 -5.40 16.05 -4.16
CA VAL A 39 -5.75 17.47 -3.91
C VAL A 39 -6.82 17.96 -4.89
N ARG A 40 -6.69 17.63 -6.17
CA ARG A 40 -7.70 18.00 -7.19
C ARG A 40 -9.07 17.40 -6.88
N ILE A 41 -9.13 16.17 -6.37
CA ILE A 41 -10.39 15.56 -5.95
C ILE A 41 -11.01 16.34 -4.78
N LEU A 42 -10.22 16.75 -3.79
CA LEU A 42 -10.71 17.59 -2.68
C LEU A 42 -11.24 18.95 -3.18
N GLU A 43 -10.51 19.61 -4.07
CA GLU A 43 -10.91 20.91 -4.67
C GLU A 43 -12.21 20.81 -5.45
N HIS A 44 -12.53 19.67 -6.04
CA HIS A 44 -13.75 19.42 -6.78
C HIS A 44 -14.88 18.78 -5.94
N GLY A 45 -14.79 18.88 -4.61
CA GLY A 45 -15.86 18.49 -3.69
C GLY A 45 -15.86 17.03 -3.24
N GLY A 46 -14.84 16.27 -3.58
CA GLY A 46 -14.57 14.96 -2.99
C GLY A 46 -14.18 15.07 -1.51
N ASN A 47 -14.22 13.96 -0.80
CA ASN A 47 -13.77 13.88 0.58
C ASN A 47 -12.37 13.21 0.67
N ALA A 48 -11.90 12.97 1.89
CA ALA A 48 -10.59 12.36 2.12
C ALA A 48 -10.47 10.95 1.53
N VAL A 49 -11.57 10.19 1.49
CA VAL A 49 -11.58 8.83 0.93
C VAL A 49 -11.50 8.87 -0.60
N ASP A 50 -12.27 9.73 -1.25
CA ASP A 50 -12.17 9.94 -2.70
C ASP A 50 -10.74 10.38 -3.09
N ALA A 51 -10.17 11.31 -2.33
CA ALA A 51 -8.80 11.77 -2.55
C ALA A 51 -7.76 10.64 -2.36
N ALA A 52 -7.94 9.78 -1.36
CA ALA A 52 -7.06 8.64 -1.11
C ALA A 52 -7.12 7.61 -2.26
N ILE A 53 -8.32 7.31 -2.78
CA ILE A 53 -8.50 6.42 -3.94
C ILE A 53 -7.79 6.99 -5.16
N ALA A 54 -8.00 8.27 -5.47
CA ALA A 54 -7.37 8.92 -6.62
C ALA A 54 -5.84 8.96 -6.49
N THR A 55 -5.34 9.23 -5.28
CA THR A 55 -3.90 9.21 -4.97
C THR A 55 -3.32 7.82 -5.17
N ASN A 56 -3.96 6.79 -4.61
CA ASN A 56 -3.48 5.40 -4.72
C ASN A 56 -3.53 4.89 -6.17
N ALA A 57 -4.60 5.18 -6.91
CA ALA A 57 -4.68 4.84 -8.33
C ALA A 57 -3.58 5.54 -9.15
N MET A 58 -3.28 6.81 -8.84
CA MET A 58 -2.19 7.54 -9.49
C MET A 58 -0.82 6.96 -9.14
N MET A 59 -0.59 6.52 -7.89
CA MET A 59 0.65 5.83 -7.50
C MET A 59 0.90 4.61 -8.39
N GLY A 60 -0.13 3.81 -8.69
CA GLY A 60 -0.02 2.65 -9.60
C GLY A 60 0.37 3.01 -11.04
N VAL A 61 0.20 4.27 -11.44
CA VAL A 61 0.65 4.77 -12.76
C VAL A 61 2.07 5.31 -12.70
N VAL A 62 2.39 6.13 -11.68
CA VAL A 62 3.64 6.90 -11.62
C VAL A 62 4.77 6.20 -10.87
N GLU A 63 4.45 5.15 -10.11
CA GLU A 63 5.40 4.30 -9.38
C GLU A 63 5.05 2.81 -9.53
N PRO A 64 5.10 2.28 -10.76
CA PRO A 64 4.62 0.92 -11.06
C PRO A 64 5.45 -0.19 -10.40
N MET A 65 6.67 0.11 -9.93
CA MET A 65 7.49 -0.83 -9.17
C MET A 65 7.00 -1.03 -7.72
N MET A 66 6.20 -0.09 -7.19
CA MET A 66 5.75 -0.11 -5.79
C MET A 66 4.25 -0.27 -5.63
N ASN A 67 3.46 -0.01 -6.67
CA ASN A 67 2.00 0.04 -6.57
C ASN A 67 1.33 -0.43 -7.87
N GLY A 68 0.09 -0.91 -7.80
CA GLY A 68 -0.67 -1.29 -8.99
C GLY A 68 -2.00 -1.99 -8.70
N ILE A 69 -2.84 -2.12 -9.73
CA ILE A 69 -4.14 -2.79 -9.65
C ILE A 69 -4.05 -4.30 -9.39
N GLY A 70 -2.87 -4.88 -9.54
CA GLY A 70 -2.59 -6.28 -9.24
C GLY A 70 -2.14 -6.53 -7.80
N GLY A 71 -2.08 -5.51 -6.97
CA GLY A 71 -1.60 -5.57 -5.59
C GLY A 71 -2.70 -5.56 -4.53
N ASP A 72 -2.25 -5.25 -3.33
CA ASP A 72 -3.04 -5.18 -2.11
C ASP A 72 -3.49 -3.75 -1.82
N LEU A 73 -4.48 -3.61 -0.93
CA LEU A 73 -4.86 -2.34 -0.34
C LEU A 73 -5.22 -2.51 1.13
N PHE A 74 -4.71 -1.60 1.94
CA PHE A 74 -5.07 -1.46 3.34
C PHE A 74 -5.47 -0.03 3.62
N ALA A 75 -6.50 0.15 4.44
CA ALA A 75 -6.92 1.49 4.84
C ALA A 75 -7.44 1.51 6.28
N ILE A 76 -7.14 2.60 6.98
CA ILE A 76 -7.81 3.00 8.22
C ILE A 76 -8.51 4.32 7.93
N VAL A 77 -9.82 4.35 8.14
CA VAL A 77 -10.67 5.53 7.91
C VAL A 77 -11.24 5.99 9.25
N TYR A 78 -10.98 7.25 9.61
CA TYR A 78 -11.65 7.89 10.72
C TYR A 78 -12.87 8.68 10.22
N ASP A 79 -14.06 8.24 10.62
CA ASP A 79 -15.31 8.97 10.39
C ASP A 79 -15.58 9.90 11.57
N ALA A 80 -15.31 11.19 11.36
CA ALA A 80 -15.48 12.20 12.40
C ALA A 80 -16.95 12.38 12.84
N LYS A 81 -17.92 12.08 11.98
CA LYS A 81 -19.34 12.17 12.33
C LYS A 81 -19.77 11.05 13.27
N ALA A 82 -19.29 9.84 12.99
CA ALA A 82 -19.55 8.66 13.80
C ALA A 82 -18.58 8.56 14.99
N ASN A 83 -17.52 9.37 15.01
CA ASN A 83 -16.38 9.27 15.94
C ASN A 83 -15.85 7.84 16.01
N LYS A 84 -15.66 7.21 14.86
CA LYS A 84 -15.28 5.81 14.73
C LYS A 84 -14.20 5.59 13.69
N LEU A 85 -13.28 4.67 14.00
CA LEU A 85 -12.32 4.11 13.07
C LEU A 85 -12.91 2.87 12.38
N TYR A 86 -12.59 2.74 11.11
CA TYR A 86 -12.89 1.56 10.29
C TYR A 86 -11.63 1.11 9.60
N GLY A 87 -11.42 -0.21 9.54
CA GLY A 87 -10.35 -0.81 8.76
C GLY A 87 -10.88 -1.48 7.50
N ILE A 88 -10.07 -1.49 6.45
CA ILE A 88 -10.28 -2.31 5.25
C ILE A 88 -9.03 -3.14 5.03
N ASN A 89 -9.22 -4.45 4.96
CA ASN A 89 -8.21 -5.41 4.56
C ASN A 89 -8.55 -5.95 3.16
N ALA A 90 -7.79 -5.52 2.19
CA ALA A 90 -7.85 -5.97 0.81
C ALA A 90 -6.51 -6.58 0.37
N SER A 91 -5.94 -7.45 1.21
CA SER A 91 -4.64 -8.10 0.97
C SER A 91 -4.67 -9.22 -0.06
N GLY A 92 -5.84 -9.69 -0.43
CA GLY A 92 -5.94 -10.84 -1.32
C GLY A 92 -5.74 -12.20 -0.62
N TRP A 93 -6.34 -13.21 -1.20
CA TRP A 93 -6.26 -14.59 -0.73
C TRP A 93 -5.29 -15.37 -1.61
N ALA A 94 -4.66 -16.40 -1.05
CA ALA A 94 -3.97 -17.38 -1.87
C ALA A 94 -4.99 -18.09 -2.79
N PRO A 95 -4.66 -18.29 -4.07
CA PRO A 95 -5.49 -19.11 -4.95
C PRO A 95 -5.76 -20.49 -4.34
N LYS A 96 -6.96 -21.02 -4.51
CA LYS A 96 -7.36 -22.33 -3.92
C LYS A 96 -6.45 -23.47 -4.34
N GLY A 97 -5.90 -23.42 -5.54
CA GLY A 97 -4.95 -24.40 -6.06
C GLY A 97 -3.53 -24.28 -5.51
N LEU A 98 -3.19 -23.18 -4.84
CA LEU A 98 -1.87 -22.97 -4.23
C LEU A 98 -1.83 -23.63 -2.85
N THR A 99 -1.71 -24.96 -2.82
CA THR A 99 -1.65 -25.76 -1.60
C THR A 99 -0.22 -26.14 -1.23
N ILE A 100 -0.01 -26.56 0.02
CA ILE A 100 1.28 -27.09 0.47
C ILE A 100 1.70 -28.27 -0.39
N GLU A 101 0.77 -29.19 -0.71
CA GLU A 101 1.03 -30.37 -1.54
C GLU A 101 1.43 -29.99 -2.97
N TYR A 102 0.80 -28.94 -3.53
CA TYR A 102 1.19 -28.40 -4.84
C TYR A 102 2.63 -27.90 -4.81
N LEU A 103 2.97 -27.05 -3.82
CA LEU A 103 4.32 -26.49 -3.67
C LEU A 103 5.37 -27.58 -3.45
N GLN A 104 5.08 -28.57 -2.60
CA GLN A 104 5.98 -29.71 -2.35
C GLN A 104 6.24 -30.53 -3.62
N LYS A 105 5.22 -30.78 -4.46
CA LYS A 105 5.38 -31.46 -5.76
C LYS A 105 6.29 -30.69 -6.72
N GLN A 106 6.35 -29.36 -6.60
CA GLN A 106 7.25 -28.49 -7.35
C GLN A 106 8.65 -28.38 -6.73
N GLY A 107 8.92 -29.08 -5.61
CA GLY A 107 10.19 -29.01 -4.88
C GLY A 107 10.35 -27.70 -4.05
N ILE A 108 9.29 -26.90 -3.92
CA ILE A 108 9.31 -25.63 -3.20
C ILE A 108 9.10 -25.92 -1.70
N ARG A 109 10.09 -25.57 -0.88
CA ARG A 109 10.09 -25.81 0.58
C ARG A 109 9.77 -24.56 1.41
N SER A 110 9.83 -23.37 0.83
CA SER A 110 9.45 -22.08 1.42
C SER A 110 8.74 -21.26 0.37
N MET A 111 7.84 -20.35 0.80
CA MET A 111 7.17 -19.46 -0.13
C MET A 111 8.19 -18.63 -0.93
N PRO A 112 8.12 -18.65 -2.26
CA PRO A 112 8.98 -17.81 -3.08
C PRO A 112 8.60 -16.34 -2.88
N GLN A 113 9.60 -15.46 -2.99
CA GLN A 113 9.35 -14.01 -2.92
C GLN A 113 8.92 -13.43 -4.27
N GLN A 114 9.11 -14.18 -5.36
CA GLN A 114 8.86 -13.75 -6.73
C GLN A 114 8.25 -14.87 -7.55
N GLY A 115 7.71 -14.51 -8.72
CA GLY A 115 7.12 -15.44 -9.65
C GLY A 115 5.67 -15.81 -9.32
N VAL A 116 5.09 -16.64 -10.17
CA VAL A 116 3.66 -16.93 -10.21
C VAL A 116 3.09 -17.54 -8.91
N ASN A 117 3.91 -18.23 -8.13
CA ASN A 117 3.50 -18.83 -6.85
C ASN A 117 3.55 -17.86 -5.67
N ALA A 118 4.08 -16.64 -5.87
CA ALA A 118 4.04 -15.58 -4.86
C ALA A 118 2.81 -14.66 -4.99
N ILE A 119 1.99 -14.84 -6.05
CA ILE A 119 0.87 -13.95 -6.38
C ILE A 119 -0.40 -14.41 -5.65
N THR A 120 -0.99 -13.51 -4.86
CA THR A 120 -2.33 -13.66 -4.29
C THR A 120 -3.39 -13.09 -5.23
N VAL A 121 -4.67 -13.36 -4.97
CA VAL A 121 -5.77 -12.71 -5.69
C VAL A 121 -5.68 -11.20 -5.44
N PRO A 122 -5.56 -10.36 -6.47
CA PRO A 122 -5.42 -8.91 -6.29
C PRO A 122 -6.59 -8.31 -5.51
N GLY A 123 -6.30 -7.46 -4.52
CA GLY A 123 -7.32 -6.90 -3.64
C GLY A 123 -7.62 -5.42 -3.84
N ALA A 124 -6.68 -4.66 -4.42
CA ALA A 124 -6.74 -3.20 -4.46
C ALA A 124 -8.03 -2.64 -5.08
N VAL A 125 -8.48 -3.20 -6.20
CA VAL A 125 -9.68 -2.72 -6.93
C VAL A 125 -10.96 -2.94 -6.12
N ASP A 126 -11.10 -4.08 -5.43
CA ASP A 126 -12.24 -4.31 -4.53
C ASP A 126 -12.19 -3.38 -3.31
N GLY A 127 -10.99 -3.11 -2.80
CA GLY A 127 -10.77 -2.13 -1.74
C GLY A 127 -11.21 -0.73 -2.14
N TRP A 128 -10.85 -0.26 -3.35
CA TRP A 128 -11.32 1.03 -3.89
C TRP A 128 -12.84 1.08 -3.98
N GLN A 129 -13.46 0.04 -4.52
CA GLN A 129 -14.93 -0.01 -4.65
C GLN A 129 -15.60 0.08 -3.28
N LYS A 130 -15.14 -0.70 -2.29
CA LYS A 130 -15.72 -0.66 -0.92
C LYS A 130 -15.50 0.66 -0.22
N LEU A 131 -14.33 1.28 -0.39
CA LEU A 131 -14.06 2.61 0.15
C LEU A 131 -15.00 3.65 -0.47
N ALA A 132 -15.14 3.66 -1.79
CA ALA A 132 -16.02 4.58 -2.51
C ALA A 132 -17.49 4.39 -2.09
N ASP A 133 -17.98 3.14 -2.06
CA ASP A 133 -19.37 2.82 -1.75
C ASP A 133 -19.74 3.18 -0.30
N LYS A 134 -18.83 2.99 0.64
CA LYS A 134 -19.11 3.19 2.06
C LYS A 134 -18.88 4.62 2.54
N PHE A 135 -17.81 5.25 2.05
CA PHE A 135 -17.32 6.51 2.59
C PHE A 135 -17.15 7.62 1.56
N GLY A 136 -17.14 7.28 0.26
CA GLY A 136 -16.94 8.23 -0.83
C GLY A 136 -18.10 9.21 -1.00
N ARG A 137 -17.82 10.34 -1.61
CA ARG A 137 -18.80 11.32 -2.11
C ARG A 137 -18.86 11.36 -3.62
N LYS A 138 -17.79 10.91 -4.26
CA LYS A 138 -17.62 10.83 -5.70
C LYS A 138 -17.92 9.42 -6.18
N LYS A 139 -18.14 9.31 -7.48
CA LYS A 139 -18.15 8.00 -8.14
C LYS A 139 -16.73 7.54 -8.37
N LEU A 140 -16.46 6.25 -8.26
CA LEU A 140 -15.13 5.67 -8.53
C LEU A 140 -14.55 6.13 -9.87
N ALA A 141 -15.40 6.34 -10.89
CA ALA A 141 -14.99 6.88 -12.20
C ALA A 141 -14.38 8.28 -12.13
N GLU A 142 -14.87 9.13 -11.23
CA GLU A 142 -14.31 10.47 -11.02
C GLU A 142 -12.96 10.40 -10.33
N ASP A 143 -12.82 9.51 -9.35
CA ASP A 143 -11.59 9.31 -8.59
C ASP A 143 -10.47 8.70 -9.46
N LEU A 144 -10.82 7.80 -10.38
CA LEU A 144 -9.86 7.18 -11.29
C LEU A 144 -9.48 8.06 -12.49
N ALA A 145 -10.27 9.11 -12.81
CA ALA A 145 -10.06 9.93 -13.99
C ALA A 145 -8.66 10.58 -14.09
N PRO A 146 -8.02 11.08 -13.01
CA PRO A 146 -6.65 11.59 -13.08
C PRO A 146 -5.64 10.51 -13.48
N ALA A 147 -5.73 9.32 -12.90
CA ALA A 147 -4.84 8.20 -13.17
C ALA A 147 -5.01 7.70 -14.63
N ILE A 148 -6.25 7.58 -15.11
CA ILE A 148 -6.56 7.20 -16.49
C ILE A 148 -5.88 8.16 -17.48
N ARG A 149 -6.06 9.48 -17.30
CA ARG A 149 -5.42 10.48 -18.16
C ARG A 149 -3.91 10.39 -18.14
N THR A 150 -3.32 10.27 -16.96
CA THR A 150 -1.86 10.19 -16.81
C THR A 150 -1.29 8.93 -17.44
N ALA A 151 -1.96 7.79 -17.31
CA ALA A 151 -1.56 6.55 -17.96
C ALA A 151 -1.65 6.65 -19.50
N GLN A 152 -2.69 7.32 -20.02
CA GLN A 152 -2.92 7.51 -21.45
C GLN A 152 -1.94 8.52 -22.06
N ASP A 153 -1.85 9.73 -21.45
CA ASP A 153 -1.11 10.86 -22.01
C ASP A 153 0.38 10.78 -21.68
N GLY A 154 0.71 10.08 -20.60
CA GLY A 154 2.05 9.91 -20.06
C GLY A 154 2.42 10.97 -19.02
N PHE A 155 3.52 10.69 -18.35
CA PHE A 155 4.12 11.59 -17.37
C PHE A 155 5.64 11.61 -17.52
N PRO A 156 6.30 12.74 -17.20
CA PRO A 156 7.76 12.78 -17.13
C PRO A 156 8.22 11.98 -15.91
N VAL A 157 9.08 10.99 -16.14
CA VAL A 157 9.57 10.10 -15.07
C VAL A 157 10.44 10.91 -14.09
N PRO A 158 10.11 10.94 -12.79
CA PRO A 158 10.92 11.64 -11.79
C PRO A 158 12.24 10.92 -11.50
N GLU A 159 13.18 11.63 -10.90
CA GLU A 159 14.52 11.13 -10.58
C GLU A 159 14.48 9.86 -9.70
N TRP A 160 13.71 9.90 -8.63
CA TRP A 160 13.56 8.78 -7.69
C TRP A 160 12.96 7.56 -8.36
N THR A 161 11.85 7.76 -9.09
CA THR A 161 11.18 6.70 -9.86
C THR A 161 12.12 6.07 -10.89
N ALA A 162 12.90 6.88 -11.62
CA ALA A 162 13.88 6.38 -12.60
C ALA A 162 14.97 5.52 -11.93
N ALA A 163 15.45 5.95 -10.75
CA ALA A 163 16.47 5.22 -9.99
C ALA A 163 15.96 3.85 -9.52
N TYR A 164 14.76 3.80 -8.92
CA TYR A 164 14.14 2.54 -8.51
C TYR A 164 13.83 1.62 -9.69
N TRP A 165 13.27 2.17 -10.77
CA TRP A 165 12.95 1.39 -11.96
C TRP A 165 14.19 0.71 -12.54
N ALA A 166 15.32 1.40 -12.50
CA ALA A 166 16.59 0.84 -12.97
C ALA A 166 17.05 -0.39 -12.16
N THR A 167 16.64 -0.50 -10.89
CA THR A 167 16.95 -1.68 -10.07
C THR A 167 16.11 -2.91 -10.42
N GLU A 168 14.95 -2.71 -11.06
CA GLU A 168 13.99 -3.77 -11.39
C GLU A 168 14.19 -4.35 -12.82
N VAL A 169 15.11 -3.83 -13.61
CA VAL A 169 15.29 -4.20 -15.03
C VAL A 169 15.47 -5.71 -15.20
N ASP A 170 16.37 -6.32 -14.43
CA ASP A 170 16.66 -7.74 -14.57
C ASP A 170 15.45 -8.62 -14.16
N TYR A 171 14.68 -8.16 -13.18
CA TYR A 171 13.44 -8.82 -12.79
C TYR A 171 12.35 -8.68 -13.86
N LEU A 172 12.14 -7.49 -14.40
CA LEU A 172 11.16 -7.25 -15.46
C LEU A 172 11.44 -8.07 -16.74
N ARG A 173 12.71 -8.34 -17.03
CA ARG A 173 13.13 -9.19 -18.15
C ARG A 173 12.79 -10.66 -17.99
N THR A 174 12.40 -11.10 -16.81
CA THR A 174 11.94 -12.49 -16.60
C THR A 174 10.56 -12.76 -17.18
N ASP A 175 9.80 -11.71 -17.54
CA ASP A 175 8.49 -11.81 -18.17
C ASP A 175 8.43 -10.95 -19.44
N GLU A 176 8.04 -11.56 -20.56
CA GLU A 176 8.01 -10.91 -21.87
C GLU A 176 7.01 -9.72 -21.90
N THR A 177 5.86 -9.88 -21.24
CA THR A 177 4.83 -8.84 -21.20
C THR A 177 5.23 -7.69 -20.28
N ALA A 178 5.87 -7.98 -19.16
CA ALA A 178 6.44 -6.96 -18.28
C ALA A 178 7.56 -6.18 -19.00
N THR A 179 8.46 -6.87 -19.71
CA THR A 179 9.50 -6.25 -20.53
C THR A 179 8.90 -5.30 -21.56
N ALA A 180 7.91 -5.77 -22.34
CA ALA A 180 7.27 -4.96 -23.38
C ALA A 180 6.57 -3.71 -22.82
N THR A 181 5.97 -3.82 -21.62
CA THR A 181 5.22 -2.73 -20.98
C THR A 181 6.14 -1.73 -20.28
N TYR A 182 7.10 -2.23 -19.49
CA TYR A 182 7.84 -1.40 -18.53
C TYR A 182 9.28 -1.11 -18.92
N LEU A 183 9.82 -1.73 -20.00
CA LEU A 183 11.17 -1.49 -20.49
C LEU A 183 11.15 -0.98 -21.94
N PRO A 184 10.64 0.24 -22.22
CA PRO A 184 10.64 0.80 -23.56
C PRO A 184 12.05 0.91 -24.10
N GLY A 185 12.33 0.24 -25.23
CA GLY A 185 13.68 0.13 -25.80
C GLY A 185 14.62 -0.74 -24.97
N ASP A 186 14.08 -1.75 -24.28
CA ASP A 186 14.78 -2.76 -23.45
C ASP A 186 15.58 -2.16 -22.28
N ARG A 187 15.13 -1.05 -21.72
CA ARG A 187 15.74 -0.37 -20.57
C ARG A 187 14.71 0.36 -19.71
N ALA A 188 15.08 0.67 -18.49
CA ALA A 188 14.30 1.59 -17.66
C ALA A 188 14.22 2.99 -18.30
N PRO A 189 13.09 3.70 -18.17
CA PRO A 189 12.97 5.09 -18.57
C PRO A 189 13.96 6.00 -17.82
N LYS A 190 14.50 7.01 -18.50
CA LYS A 190 15.37 8.01 -17.88
C LYS A 190 14.56 9.14 -17.26
N VAL A 191 15.20 9.89 -16.37
CA VAL A 191 14.63 11.12 -15.79
C VAL A 191 14.17 12.08 -16.91
N GLY A 192 12.93 12.53 -16.80
CA GLY A 192 12.27 13.43 -17.73
C GLY A 192 11.72 12.77 -19.00
N GLU A 193 12.00 11.49 -19.27
CA GLU A 193 11.34 10.78 -20.37
C GLU A 193 9.85 10.61 -20.10
N ILE A 194 9.04 10.71 -21.15
CA ILE A 194 7.58 10.52 -21.03
C ILE A 194 7.27 9.03 -21.09
N PHE A 195 6.82 8.48 -19.98
CA PHE A 195 6.32 7.11 -19.92
C PHE A 195 4.79 7.09 -20.04
N ARG A 196 4.28 6.13 -20.82
CA ARG A 196 2.84 5.88 -21.05
C ARG A 196 2.54 4.42 -20.81
N ASN A 197 1.34 4.16 -20.31
CA ASN A 197 0.82 2.80 -20.16
C ASN A 197 -0.65 2.76 -20.62
N PRO A 198 -0.90 2.69 -21.95
CA PRO A 198 -2.25 2.69 -22.49
C PRO A 198 -3.06 1.46 -22.06
N ASP A 199 -2.42 0.33 -21.80
CA ASP A 199 -3.09 -0.89 -21.32
C ASP A 199 -3.61 -0.72 -19.88
N LEU A 200 -2.83 -0.05 -19.02
CA LEU A 200 -3.30 0.32 -17.69
C LEU A 200 -4.41 1.37 -17.78
N ALA A 201 -4.31 2.36 -18.69
CA ALA A 201 -5.36 3.33 -18.91
C ALA A 201 -6.67 2.65 -19.32
N TRP A 202 -6.61 1.69 -20.26
CA TRP A 202 -7.75 0.87 -20.64
C TRP A 202 -8.33 0.08 -19.45
N SER A 203 -7.49 -0.58 -18.66
CA SER A 203 -7.92 -1.34 -17.48
C SER A 203 -8.62 -0.45 -16.46
N LEU A 204 -8.06 0.72 -16.16
CA LEU A 204 -8.68 1.70 -15.27
C LEU A 204 -9.99 2.26 -15.84
N GLN A 205 -10.11 2.44 -17.16
CA GLN A 205 -11.35 2.84 -17.82
C GLN A 205 -12.43 1.78 -17.67
N GLN A 206 -12.11 0.49 -17.84
CA GLN A 206 -13.06 -0.59 -17.60
C GLN A 206 -13.56 -0.61 -16.15
N ILE A 207 -12.65 -0.44 -15.19
CA ILE A 207 -12.99 -0.36 -13.76
C ILE A 207 -13.86 0.88 -13.49
N ALA A 208 -13.54 2.03 -14.07
CA ALA A 208 -14.31 3.26 -13.91
C ALA A 208 -15.76 3.13 -14.46
N GLN A 209 -15.95 2.39 -15.53
CA GLN A 209 -17.25 2.21 -16.20
C GLN A 209 -18.11 1.11 -15.55
N HIS A 210 -17.50 0.03 -15.11
CA HIS A 210 -18.20 -1.19 -14.70
C HIS A 210 -17.88 -1.62 -13.25
N GLY A 211 -17.12 -0.82 -12.51
CA GLY A 211 -16.73 -1.11 -11.13
C GLY A 211 -15.86 -2.37 -10.99
N ARG A 212 -15.88 -2.95 -9.82
CA ARG A 212 -15.10 -4.17 -9.50
C ARG A 212 -15.39 -5.36 -10.42
N GLU A 213 -16.60 -5.44 -10.97
CA GLU A 213 -16.99 -6.58 -11.83
C GLU A 213 -16.12 -6.65 -13.11
N ALA A 214 -15.69 -5.51 -13.66
CA ALA A 214 -14.79 -5.47 -14.81
C ALA A 214 -13.45 -6.17 -14.52
N PHE A 215 -12.96 -6.02 -13.27
CA PHE A 215 -11.68 -6.59 -12.86
C PHE A 215 -11.79 -8.07 -12.47
N TYR A 216 -12.82 -8.45 -11.69
CA TYR A 216 -12.91 -9.78 -11.11
C TYR A 216 -13.70 -10.80 -11.94
N LYS A 217 -14.53 -10.37 -12.91
CA LYS A 217 -15.37 -11.25 -13.74
C LYS A 217 -15.29 -10.96 -15.22
N GLY A 218 -14.75 -9.78 -15.60
CA GLY A 218 -14.71 -9.31 -17.00
C GLY A 218 -13.46 -9.76 -17.76
N GLU A 219 -13.12 -8.98 -18.78
CA GLU A 219 -11.98 -9.24 -19.66
C GLU A 219 -10.65 -9.18 -18.91
N ILE A 220 -10.52 -8.29 -17.92
CA ILE A 220 -9.30 -8.21 -17.08
C ILE A 220 -9.09 -9.52 -16.34
N ALA A 221 -10.13 -10.09 -15.72
CA ALA A 221 -10.05 -11.39 -15.06
C ALA A 221 -9.60 -12.50 -16.03
N ALA A 222 -10.15 -12.52 -17.25
CA ALA A 222 -9.78 -13.50 -18.25
C ALA A 222 -8.28 -13.38 -18.63
N LYS A 223 -7.76 -12.17 -18.82
CA LYS A 223 -6.34 -11.90 -19.12
C LYS A 223 -5.43 -12.32 -17.95
N ILE A 224 -5.83 -12.05 -16.70
CA ILE A 224 -5.08 -12.50 -15.52
C ILE A 224 -4.98 -14.01 -15.47
N VAL A 225 -6.11 -14.72 -15.62
CA VAL A 225 -6.17 -16.19 -15.59
C VAL A 225 -5.34 -16.80 -16.72
N ASP A 226 -5.40 -16.20 -17.92
CA ASP A 226 -4.60 -16.67 -19.07
C ASP A 226 -3.09 -16.49 -18.79
N SER A 227 -2.68 -15.34 -18.26
CA SER A 227 -1.29 -15.12 -17.87
C SER A 227 -0.85 -16.13 -16.79
N MET A 228 -1.67 -16.33 -15.75
CA MET A 228 -1.38 -17.31 -14.70
C MET A 228 -1.17 -18.71 -15.27
N LYS A 229 -2.02 -19.15 -16.21
CA LYS A 229 -1.90 -20.45 -16.88
C LYS A 229 -0.61 -20.57 -17.70
N ARG A 230 -0.25 -19.53 -18.46
CA ARG A 230 0.99 -19.53 -19.26
C ARG A 230 2.24 -19.70 -18.40
N HIS A 231 2.23 -19.16 -17.18
CA HIS A 231 3.35 -19.23 -16.24
C HIS A 231 3.24 -20.41 -15.24
N GLY A 232 2.26 -21.30 -15.41
CA GLY A 232 2.07 -22.47 -14.53
C GLY A 232 1.48 -22.15 -13.15
N GLY A 233 0.80 -20.99 -13.01
CA GLY A 233 0.14 -20.60 -11.79
C GLY A 233 -1.20 -21.28 -11.55
N THR A 234 -1.72 -21.18 -10.34
CA THR A 234 -2.91 -21.90 -9.89
C THR A 234 -4.18 -21.04 -9.81
N MET A 235 -4.07 -19.72 -9.99
CA MET A 235 -5.22 -18.80 -9.91
C MET A 235 -6.24 -19.08 -11.01
N THR A 236 -7.50 -19.15 -10.63
CA THR A 236 -8.64 -19.42 -11.52
C THR A 236 -9.60 -18.23 -11.59
N ALA A 237 -10.50 -18.24 -12.57
CA ALA A 237 -11.59 -17.28 -12.65
C ALA A 237 -12.51 -17.33 -11.40
N GLN A 238 -12.65 -18.50 -10.78
CA GLN A 238 -13.40 -18.65 -9.55
C GLN A 238 -12.73 -17.96 -8.37
N ASP A 239 -11.40 -18.05 -8.23
CA ASP A 239 -10.65 -17.36 -7.19
C ASP A 239 -10.84 -15.84 -7.28
N LEU A 240 -10.79 -15.28 -8.49
CA LEU A 240 -11.06 -13.88 -8.75
C LEU A 240 -12.51 -13.50 -8.43
N SER A 241 -13.49 -14.24 -8.97
CA SER A 241 -14.91 -13.89 -8.85
C SER A 241 -15.45 -13.97 -7.42
N GLU A 242 -14.91 -14.87 -6.60
CA GLU A 242 -15.28 -15.06 -5.19
C GLU A 242 -14.57 -14.09 -4.24
N TYR A 243 -13.53 -13.44 -4.70
CA TYR A 243 -12.77 -12.52 -3.85
C TYR A 243 -13.61 -11.35 -3.35
N SER A 244 -13.42 -11.00 -2.10
CA SER A 244 -14.02 -9.82 -1.48
C SER A 244 -13.14 -9.35 -0.33
N SER A 245 -12.71 -8.10 -0.36
CA SER A 245 -12.01 -7.47 0.75
C SER A 245 -12.87 -7.41 2.01
N GLU A 246 -12.26 -7.20 3.16
CA GLU A 246 -12.94 -7.29 4.46
C GLU A 246 -12.95 -5.94 5.18
N LEU A 247 -14.12 -5.57 5.72
CA LEU A 247 -14.20 -4.52 6.73
C LEU A 247 -13.77 -5.14 8.05
N VAL A 248 -12.77 -4.54 8.69
CA VAL A 248 -12.20 -5.03 9.95
C VAL A 248 -12.19 -3.92 11.00
N GLU A 249 -12.23 -4.28 12.27
CA GLU A 249 -12.02 -3.32 13.34
C GLU A 249 -10.53 -3.19 13.63
N PRO A 250 -9.97 -1.95 13.62
CA PRO A 250 -8.58 -1.75 13.99
C PRO A 250 -8.28 -2.24 15.41
N ILE A 251 -7.10 -2.83 15.59
CA ILE A 251 -6.54 -3.18 16.89
C ILE A 251 -5.69 -2.01 17.42
N SER A 252 -5.45 -1.94 18.73
CA SER A 252 -4.69 -0.84 19.29
C SER A 252 -3.94 -1.22 20.54
N VAL A 253 -2.93 -0.42 20.86
CA VAL A 253 -2.26 -0.36 22.16
C VAL A 253 -2.13 1.10 22.61
N THR A 254 -2.00 1.31 23.90
CA THR A 254 -1.55 2.62 24.42
C THR A 254 -0.02 2.65 24.44
N TYR A 255 0.56 3.74 23.99
CA TYR A 255 1.98 4.02 24.12
C TYR A 255 2.13 5.40 24.74
N ARG A 256 2.52 5.47 26.01
CA ARG A 256 2.49 6.71 26.81
C ARG A 256 1.07 7.33 26.78
N ASP A 257 0.94 8.57 26.33
CA ASP A 257 -0.32 9.32 26.29
C ASP A 257 -1.10 9.11 24.97
N TRP A 258 -0.64 8.21 24.08
CA TRP A 258 -1.22 7.99 22.77
C TRP A 258 -1.84 6.61 22.64
N THR A 259 -2.96 6.52 21.95
CA THR A 259 -3.49 5.25 21.45
C THR A 259 -3.07 5.09 19.99
N VAL A 260 -2.34 4.02 19.70
CA VAL A 260 -1.87 3.69 18.36
C VAL A 260 -2.73 2.58 17.78
N TYR A 261 -3.25 2.79 16.60
CA TYR A 261 -4.14 1.87 15.92
C TYR A 261 -3.47 1.27 14.69
N GLU A 262 -3.71 -0.02 14.47
CA GLU A 262 -3.25 -0.79 13.31
C GLU A 262 -4.36 -1.71 12.80
N LEU A 263 -4.19 -2.23 11.58
CA LEU A 263 -5.09 -3.28 11.10
C LEU A 263 -4.77 -4.62 11.79
N PRO A 264 -5.80 -5.44 12.06
CA PRO A 264 -5.57 -6.78 12.59
C PRO A 264 -4.84 -7.67 11.57
N PRO A 265 -4.29 -8.82 11.99
CA PRO A 265 -3.72 -9.80 11.06
C PRO A 265 -4.67 -10.12 9.91
N ASN A 266 -4.12 -10.40 8.77
CA ASN A 266 -2.81 -10.99 8.36
C ASN A 266 -1.66 -9.99 8.13
N VAL A 267 -1.86 -8.71 8.38
CA VAL A 267 -0.84 -7.66 8.15
C VAL A 267 0.13 -7.52 9.34
N GLN A 268 1.20 -6.76 9.12
CA GLN A 268 2.31 -6.61 10.09
C GLN A 268 2.03 -5.62 11.22
N GLY A 269 0.88 -4.94 11.22
CA GLY A 269 0.52 -3.91 12.19
C GLY A 269 0.62 -4.39 13.64
N MET A 270 0.27 -5.65 13.89
CA MET A 270 0.43 -6.25 15.23
C MET A 270 1.87 -6.18 15.74
N ALA A 271 2.86 -6.46 14.89
CA ALA A 271 4.27 -6.38 15.31
C ALA A 271 4.68 -4.96 15.67
N ALA A 272 4.15 -3.95 14.97
CA ALA A 272 4.40 -2.54 15.32
C ALA A 272 3.84 -2.21 16.71
N LEU A 273 2.63 -2.66 17.02
CA LEU A 273 2.00 -2.47 18.32
C LEU A 273 2.77 -3.20 19.45
N GLU A 274 3.22 -4.41 19.21
CA GLU A 274 4.05 -5.18 20.14
C GLU A 274 5.39 -4.50 20.40
N MET A 275 6.06 -3.99 19.35
CA MET A 275 7.26 -3.19 19.49
C MET A 275 7.04 -1.98 20.40
N LEU A 276 5.92 -1.27 20.25
CA LEU A 276 5.59 -0.13 21.10
C LEU A 276 5.43 -0.54 22.56
N ASN A 277 4.73 -1.65 22.85
CA ASN A 277 4.61 -2.17 24.21
C ASN A 277 5.97 -2.50 24.83
N ILE A 278 6.87 -3.14 24.09
CA ILE A 278 8.23 -3.44 24.55
C ILE A 278 9.00 -2.13 24.78
N MET A 279 9.00 -1.22 23.82
CA MET A 279 9.75 0.03 23.91
C MET A 279 9.27 0.96 25.02
N GLU A 280 8.00 0.89 25.42
CA GLU A 280 7.45 1.70 26.51
C GLU A 280 8.09 1.41 27.87
N THR A 281 8.65 0.23 28.05
CA THR A 281 9.35 -0.16 29.29
C THR A 281 10.73 0.50 29.45
N PHE A 282 11.21 1.23 28.44
CA PHE A 282 12.49 1.92 28.42
C PHE A 282 12.32 3.44 28.43
N PRO A 283 13.30 4.20 28.96
CA PRO A 283 13.20 5.66 29.09
C PRO A 283 13.52 6.41 27.78
N LEU A 284 12.99 5.94 26.65
CA LEU A 284 13.19 6.55 25.34
C LEU A 284 12.78 8.03 25.34
N GLY A 285 13.62 8.87 24.75
CA GLY A 285 13.45 10.33 24.70
C GLY A 285 14.05 11.08 25.88
N GLN A 286 14.56 10.39 26.91
CA GLN A 286 15.31 11.00 28.01
C GLN A 286 16.79 11.17 27.64
N LYS A 287 17.59 11.82 28.53
CA LYS A 287 19.03 11.93 28.37
C LYS A 287 19.65 10.54 28.14
N ASP A 288 20.58 10.43 27.22
CA ASP A 288 21.26 9.20 26.78
C ASP A 288 20.35 8.17 26.04
N TRP A 289 19.04 8.48 25.90
CA TRP A 289 18.02 7.70 25.20
C TRP A 289 17.28 8.53 24.13
N GLY A 290 17.86 9.64 23.71
CA GLY A 290 17.30 10.51 22.67
C GLY A 290 17.34 9.87 21.28
N PRO A 291 16.65 10.46 20.30
CA PRO A 291 16.66 9.98 18.92
C PRO A 291 18.08 9.82 18.38
N GLY A 292 18.39 8.65 17.80
CA GLY A 292 19.69 8.34 17.22
C GLY A 292 20.77 7.92 18.24
N SER A 293 20.48 7.93 19.56
CA SER A 293 21.43 7.41 20.55
C SER A 293 21.58 5.89 20.45
N THR A 294 22.75 5.38 20.87
CA THR A 294 23.02 3.94 20.89
C THR A 294 21.96 3.17 21.69
N ASN A 295 21.57 3.69 22.86
CA ASN A 295 20.57 3.06 23.71
C ASN A 295 19.19 2.99 23.02
N ALA A 296 18.75 4.08 22.39
CA ALA A 296 17.48 4.09 21.68
C ALA A 296 17.50 3.14 20.48
N LEU A 297 18.54 3.19 19.64
CA LEU A 297 18.66 2.32 18.46
C LEU A 297 18.74 0.84 18.88
N HIS A 298 19.53 0.52 19.92
CA HIS A 298 19.62 -0.85 20.42
C HIS A 298 18.26 -1.36 20.90
N THR A 299 17.54 -0.57 21.69
CA THR A 299 16.20 -0.94 22.18
C THR A 299 15.22 -1.16 21.05
N MET A 300 15.19 -0.27 20.04
CA MET A 300 14.31 -0.40 18.89
C MET A 300 14.62 -1.67 18.07
N ILE A 301 15.90 -2.00 17.88
CA ILE A 301 16.33 -3.19 17.16
C ILE A 301 15.93 -4.47 17.92
N GLU A 302 16.17 -4.53 19.24
CA GLU A 302 15.82 -5.70 20.04
C GLU A 302 14.29 -5.88 20.15
N ALA A 303 13.53 -4.80 20.32
CA ALA A 303 12.06 -4.84 20.27
C ALA A 303 11.57 -5.39 18.93
N LYS A 304 12.15 -4.93 17.82
CA LYS A 304 11.82 -5.45 16.48
C LYS A 304 12.13 -6.96 16.37
N LYS A 305 13.27 -7.42 16.85
CA LYS A 305 13.64 -8.84 16.78
C LYS A 305 12.62 -9.72 17.49
N LEU A 306 12.16 -9.32 18.68
CA LEU A 306 11.14 -10.05 19.46
C LEU A 306 9.80 -10.05 18.74
N ALA A 307 9.28 -8.89 18.37
CA ALA A 307 7.99 -8.76 17.69
C ALA A 307 7.95 -9.49 16.34
N TYR A 308 9.06 -9.50 15.59
CA TYR A 308 9.14 -10.24 14.33
C TYR A 308 9.30 -11.76 14.52
N ALA A 309 9.87 -12.20 15.63
CA ALA A 309 9.87 -13.62 15.96
C ALA A 309 8.44 -14.12 16.20
N ASP A 310 7.62 -13.34 16.89
CA ASP A 310 6.21 -13.64 17.12
C ASP A 310 5.37 -13.48 15.85
N LEU A 311 5.63 -12.45 15.04
CA LEU A 311 5.00 -12.28 13.73
C LEU A 311 5.18 -13.54 12.86
N VAL A 312 6.42 -14.00 12.70
CA VAL A 312 6.73 -15.17 11.86
C VAL A 312 6.12 -16.46 12.40
N LYS A 313 6.05 -16.58 13.73
CA LYS A 313 5.58 -17.80 14.40
C LYS A 313 4.05 -17.90 14.44
N TYR A 314 3.37 -16.79 14.70
CA TYR A 314 1.95 -16.81 15.07
C TYR A 314 1.03 -16.14 14.06
N ILE A 315 1.52 -15.22 13.22
CA ILE A 315 0.64 -14.46 12.35
C ILE A 315 0.49 -15.12 10.98
N GLY A 316 -0.74 -15.26 10.56
CA GLY A 316 -1.14 -15.84 9.30
C GLY A 316 -2.58 -15.47 8.96
N ASP A 317 -3.22 -16.23 8.12
CA ASP A 317 -4.60 -16.00 7.70
C ASP A 317 -5.58 -16.31 8.87
N PRO A 318 -6.28 -15.29 9.42
CA PRO A 318 -7.20 -15.48 10.53
C PRO A 318 -8.41 -16.37 10.18
N ARG A 319 -8.69 -16.58 8.88
CA ARG A 319 -9.74 -17.49 8.42
C ARG A 319 -9.32 -18.96 8.53
N LYS A 320 -8.03 -19.23 8.71
CA LYS A 320 -7.46 -20.58 8.77
C LYS A 320 -7.05 -21.00 10.17
N GLN A 321 -6.75 -20.03 11.05
CA GLN A 321 -6.32 -20.32 12.42
C GLN A 321 -6.72 -19.20 13.38
N LYS A 322 -6.90 -19.56 14.65
CA LYS A 322 -7.08 -18.56 15.72
C LYS A 322 -5.73 -17.96 16.09
N LEU A 323 -5.62 -16.66 15.97
CA LEU A 323 -4.39 -15.92 16.26
C LEU A 323 -4.40 -15.37 17.69
N PRO A 324 -3.29 -15.45 18.46
CA PRO A 324 -3.25 -15.03 19.87
C PRO A 324 -3.02 -13.51 20.02
N VAL A 325 -3.71 -12.68 19.25
CA VAL A 325 -3.51 -11.22 19.18
C VAL A 325 -3.62 -10.57 20.55
N VAL A 326 -4.63 -10.93 21.35
CA VAL A 326 -4.84 -10.34 22.69
C VAL A 326 -3.68 -10.64 23.61
N THR A 327 -3.14 -11.85 23.57
CA THR A 327 -1.98 -12.27 24.40
C THR A 327 -0.71 -11.53 23.97
N LEU A 328 -0.44 -11.45 22.67
CA LEU A 328 0.75 -10.80 22.13
C LEU A 328 0.76 -9.28 22.36
N LEU A 329 -0.42 -8.66 22.42
CA LEU A 329 -0.55 -7.23 22.71
C LEU A 329 -0.78 -6.92 24.18
N SER A 330 -0.73 -7.90 25.08
CA SER A 330 -0.81 -7.63 26.53
C SER A 330 0.48 -6.91 26.99
N LYS A 331 0.35 -6.14 28.07
CA LYS A 331 1.48 -5.48 28.73
C LYS A 331 1.99 -6.26 29.94
N GLU A 332 1.45 -7.47 30.16
CA GLU A 332 1.84 -8.38 31.22
C GLU A 332 2.97 -9.32 30.81
#